data_4c11a4f0382a9ce31bcddff57c3f5780
#
_entry.id   4c11a4f0382a9ce31bcddff57c3f5780
#
_cell.length_a   1.000
_cell.length_b   1.000
_cell.length_c   1.000
_cell.angle_alpha   90.00
_cell.angle_beta   90.00
_cell.angle_gamma   90.00
#
_symmetry.space_group_name_H-M   'P 1'
#
loop_
_entity.id
_entity.type
_entity.pdbx_description
1 polymer ?
#
loop_
_entity_poly.entity_id
_entity_poly.type
_entity_poly.pdbx_seq_one_letter_code
_entity_poly.pdbx_strand_id
1 'polypeptide(L)'
;MRKDFGFEQRPMVDWLAPGQLTQTGIKSVISDIFGSYADKRDVMAALHPKPEIDGDYSQESELWIDYAADLGDGFDATYTVARTLAEPQLSLEHGGQTHVLPRGRLLVMGGDQVYPTASFDEYFNRLLKPYEAAFPRSPQGQEPHLYAIPGNHDWYDGLSSFTRIFCGQGWLGGWKTQQRRSYFAVKLPHNWWLWGIDIQLEGYIDKPQLDYFYRQSLDNVQANDQVILCVAEPRWVYGVTKGAEAFRSLRYFEDRHLHQLKPARLKVTLTGDLHHYVRYESKDGEVQRITAGGGGAYLFATHGMPEKLALEEGFKESVRTVEYEKKASFPDTATSKLLTFGSLLIPIRSWKFGLFLGVFYTLFSWILQSASKARPDLLAGSRSLMEYLQGQSLGNGPRVLKTFAALIVNTPVSVLLCLLIVGGFMAFCSARRKIARFVIGSGHGVAHVLLNLALMWLFAHVNTHGFGLGIDSWRQVTLFVLEMLLFGGLLGGVL
;
A
#
# COMPACT_ATOMS: atom_id res chain seq x y z
N MET A 1 31.83 -2.70 -3.63
CA MET A 1 31.46 -2.11 -4.93
C MET A 1 30.15 -2.71 -5.37
N ARG A 2 29.13 -1.90 -5.69
CA ARG A 2 27.90 -2.42 -6.33
C ARG A 2 28.30 -2.94 -7.74
N LYS A 3 27.81 -4.13 -8.08
CA LYS A 3 28.02 -4.71 -9.41
C LYS A 3 27.33 -3.80 -10.44
N ASP A 4 28.04 -3.42 -11.49
CA ASP A 4 27.44 -2.70 -12.61
C ASP A 4 26.66 -3.71 -13.48
N PHE A 5 25.35 -3.52 -13.57
CA PHE A 5 24.46 -4.35 -14.38
C PHE A 5 24.11 -3.69 -15.72
N GLY A 6 24.65 -2.50 -16.03
CA GLY A 6 24.37 -1.78 -17.27
C GLY A 6 22.97 -1.14 -17.33
N PHE A 7 22.29 -0.97 -16.20
CA PHE A 7 21.03 -0.26 -16.08
C PHE A 7 20.91 0.49 -14.74
N GLU A 8 19.95 1.40 -14.63
CA GLU A 8 19.74 2.20 -13.42
C GLU A 8 19.16 1.37 -12.27
N GLN A 9 19.99 1.13 -11.24
CA GLN A 9 19.55 0.44 -10.01
C GLN A 9 18.80 1.42 -9.13
N ARG A 10 17.46 1.50 -9.29
CA ARG A 10 16.60 2.40 -8.52
C ARG A 10 16.57 2.01 -7.04
N PRO A 11 16.77 2.97 -6.11
CA PRO A 11 16.58 2.71 -4.67
C PRO A 11 15.10 2.45 -4.36
N MET A 12 14.83 1.98 -3.15
CA MET A 12 13.46 1.95 -2.62
C MET A 12 12.83 3.34 -2.68
N VAL A 13 11.52 3.35 -2.91
CA VAL A 13 10.74 4.60 -2.99
C VAL A 13 10.78 5.33 -1.66
N ASP A 14 11.09 6.62 -1.70
CA ASP A 14 11.01 7.52 -0.53
C ASP A 14 9.55 7.95 -0.34
N TRP A 15 8.73 7.03 0.19
CA TRP A 15 7.28 7.14 0.29
C TRP A 15 6.80 8.40 1.01
N LEU A 16 7.58 8.89 1.98
CA LEU A 16 7.22 10.07 2.76
C LEU A 16 7.81 11.37 2.19
N ALA A 17 8.57 11.32 1.09
CA ALA A 17 9.05 12.55 0.45
C ALA A 17 7.86 13.38 -0.07
N PRO A 18 7.77 14.69 0.26
CA PRO A 18 6.61 15.51 -0.10
C PRO A 18 6.30 15.54 -1.60
N GLY A 19 7.35 15.60 -2.44
CA GLY A 19 7.20 15.53 -3.90
C GLY A 19 6.62 14.21 -4.37
N GLN A 20 7.05 13.08 -3.75
CA GLN A 20 6.54 11.75 -4.06
C GLN A 20 5.07 11.59 -3.66
N LEU A 21 4.72 12.02 -2.44
CA LEU A 21 3.33 12.01 -1.95
C LEU A 21 2.41 12.80 -2.86
N THR A 22 2.83 14.00 -3.28
CA THR A 22 2.06 14.87 -4.17
C THR A 22 1.87 14.22 -5.54
N GLN A 23 2.95 13.71 -6.15
CA GLN A 23 2.89 13.09 -7.47
C GLN A 23 2.01 11.82 -7.47
N THR A 24 2.18 10.94 -6.48
CA THR A 24 1.39 9.71 -6.36
C THR A 24 -0.08 10.05 -6.10
N GLY A 25 -0.37 11.00 -5.20
CA GLY A 25 -1.73 11.45 -4.92
C GLY A 25 -2.43 12.01 -6.16
N ILE A 26 -1.76 12.85 -6.95
CA ILE A 26 -2.32 13.38 -8.21
C ILE A 26 -2.60 12.25 -9.21
N LYS A 27 -1.65 11.32 -9.41
CA LYS A 27 -1.83 10.20 -10.34
C LYS A 27 -2.95 9.25 -9.90
N SER A 28 -3.09 8.97 -8.60
CA SER A 28 -4.19 8.18 -8.05
C SER A 28 -5.54 8.83 -8.39
N VAL A 29 -5.71 10.12 -8.10
CA VAL A 29 -6.96 10.85 -8.41
C VAL A 29 -7.24 10.86 -9.92
N ILE A 30 -6.23 11.08 -10.75
CA ILE A 30 -6.39 11.04 -12.21
C ILE A 30 -6.81 9.64 -12.67
N SER A 31 -6.20 8.59 -12.14
CA SER A 31 -6.55 7.21 -12.47
C SER A 31 -7.98 6.86 -12.05
N ASP A 32 -8.41 7.28 -10.87
CA ASP A 32 -9.80 7.06 -10.39
C ASP A 32 -10.83 7.77 -11.28
N ILE A 33 -10.53 9.00 -11.73
CA ILE A 33 -11.46 9.79 -12.56
C ILE A 33 -11.47 9.28 -14.00
N PHE A 34 -10.32 9.02 -14.60
CA PHE A 34 -10.19 8.75 -16.03
C PHE A 34 -10.04 7.27 -16.38
N GLY A 35 -9.71 6.40 -15.42
CA GLY A 35 -9.51 4.97 -15.65
C GLY A 35 -10.73 4.27 -16.23
N SER A 36 -11.94 4.71 -15.84
CA SER A 36 -13.21 4.18 -16.36
C SER A 36 -13.58 4.66 -17.76
N TYR A 37 -13.02 5.79 -18.24
CA TYR A 37 -13.34 6.34 -19.57
C TYR A 37 -12.57 5.68 -20.70
N ALA A 38 -11.42 5.08 -20.42
CA ALA A 38 -10.55 4.43 -21.42
C ALA A 38 -10.04 3.09 -20.88
N ASP A 39 -10.98 2.25 -20.46
CA ASP A 39 -10.67 0.95 -19.86
C ASP A 39 -9.98 0.04 -20.88
N LYS A 40 -8.70 -0.25 -20.63
CA LYS A 40 -7.91 -1.13 -21.50
C LYS A 40 -8.42 -2.55 -21.56
N ARG A 41 -9.21 -2.98 -20.58
CA ARG A 41 -9.82 -4.32 -20.58
C ARG A 41 -10.81 -4.48 -21.72
N ASP A 42 -11.61 -3.45 -22.03
CA ASP A 42 -12.51 -3.44 -23.18
C ASP A 42 -11.75 -3.56 -24.50
N VAL A 43 -10.63 -2.83 -24.63
CA VAL A 43 -9.78 -2.88 -25.83
C VAL A 43 -9.15 -4.26 -26.00
N MET A 44 -8.60 -4.83 -24.92
CA MET A 44 -8.02 -6.19 -24.96
C MET A 44 -9.07 -7.25 -25.29
N ALA A 45 -10.27 -7.14 -24.73
CA ALA A 45 -11.37 -8.06 -25.06
C ALA A 45 -11.80 -7.96 -26.51
N ALA A 46 -11.84 -6.75 -27.09
CA ALA A 46 -12.15 -6.54 -28.50
C ALA A 46 -11.07 -7.12 -29.45
N LEU A 47 -9.79 -7.02 -29.06
CA LEU A 47 -8.67 -7.60 -29.80
C LEU A 47 -8.65 -9.14 -29.71
N HIS A 48 -9.13 -9.70 -28.60
CA HIS A 48 -9.17 -11.15 -28.33
C HIS A 48 -10.57 -11.60 -27.97
N PRO A 49 -11.53 -11.62 -28.91
CA PRO A 49 -12.95 -11.87 -28.60
C PRO A 49 -13.25 -13.33 -28.25
N LYS A 50 -12.37 -14.27 -28.61
CA LYS A 50 -12.54 -15.68 -28.24
C LYS A 50 -12.13 -15.91 -26.80
N PRO A 51 -12.94 -16.57 -25.98
CA PRO A 51 -12.64 -16.88 -24.58
C PRO A 51 -11.76 -18.13 -24.47
N GLU A 52 -10.62 -18.13 -25.16
CA GLU A 52 -9.64 -19.22 -25.08
C GLU A 52 -8.96 -19.23 -23.72
N ILE A 53 -8.61 -20.41 -23.21
CA ILE A 53 -7.76 -20.57 -22.03
C ILE A 53 -6.35 -20.10 -22.37
N ASP A 54 -5.65 -19.54 -21.38
CA ASP A 54 -4.31 -18.96 -21.58
C ASP A 54 -3.19 -19.99 -21.45
N GLY A 55 -3.50 -21.20 -21.00
CA GLY A 55 -2.59 -22.34 -20.96
C GLY A 55 -3.28 -23.63 -20.55
N ASP A 56 -2.76 -24.75 -21.05
CA ASP A 56 -3.22 -26.10 -20.69
C ASP A 56 -2.03 -26.98 -20.29
N TYR A 57 -1.98 -27.35 -19.02
CA TYR A 57 -0.97 -28.22 -18.40
C TYR A 57 -1.61 -29.52 -17.88
N SER A 58 -2.82 -29.85 -18.29
CA SER A 58 -3.57 -31.01 -17.78
C SER A 58 -2.90 -32.37 -18.01
N GLN A 59 -1.94 -32.43 -18.93
CA GLN A 59 -1.19 -33.63 -19.25
C GLN A 59 0.07 -33.83 -18.38
N GLU A 60 0.46 -32.82 -17.60
CA GLU A 60 1.58 -32.94 -16.67
C GLU A 60 1.16 -33.77 -15.44
N SER A 61 2.06 -34.62 -14.94
CA SER A 61 1.79 -35.43 -13.76
C SER A 61 1.93 -34.65 -12.44
N GLU A 62 2.77 -33.60 -12.46
CA GLU A 62 3.07 -32.74 -11.34
C GLU A 62 3.38 -31.35 -11.86
N LEU A 63 2.93 -30.30 -11.15
CA LEU A 63 3.18 -28.92 -11.55
C LEU A 63 3.41 -28.05 -10.32
N TRP A 64 4.56 -27.37 -10.30
CA TRP A 64 4.93 -26.37 -9.29
C TRP A 64 4.59 -24.98 -9.75
N ILE A 65 4.07 -24.16 -8.85
CA ILE A 65 3.68 -22.78 -9.09
C ILE A 65 4.38 -21.88 -8.07
N ASP A 66 5.14 -20.93 -8.56
CA ASP A 66 5.65 -19.83 -7.75
C ASP A 66 4.66 -18.66 -7.77
N TYR A 67 4.50 -17.98 -6.64
CA TYR A 67 3.66 -16.78 -6.52
C TYR A 67 4.45 -15.67 -5.86
N ALA A 68 4.39 -14.47 -6.43
CA ALA A 68 4.96 -13.26 -5.86
C ALA A 68 4.06 -12.06 -6.19
N ALA A 69 3.90 -11.13 -5.24
CA ALA A 69 3.17 -9.88 -5.40
C ALA A 69 3.89 -8.75 -4.68
N ASP A 70 3.57 -7.50 -5.00
CA ASP A 70 4.17 -6.30 -4.41
C ASP A 70 5.67 -6.19 -4.71
N LEU A 71 5.97 -6.09 -5.98
CA LEU A 71 7.31 -6.11 -6.58
C LEU A 71 7.81 -4.68 -6.87
N GLY A 72 9.01 -4.52 -7.39
CA GLY A 72 9.47 -3.28 -8.04
C GLY A 72 9.50 -2.02 -7.19
N ASP A 73 9.66 -2.12 -5.85
CA ASP A 73 9.85 -0.95 -4.98
C ASP A 73 11.32 -0.49 -4.97
N GLY A 74 12.26 -1.42 -4.82
CA GLY A 74 13.70 -1.11 -4.86
C GLY A 74 14.51 -2.25 -5.45
N PHE A 75 15.65 -1.91 -6.09
CA PHE A 75 16.50 -2.87 -6.77
C PHE A 75 16.94 -4.05 -5.89
N ASP A 76 17.49 -3.77 -4.71
CA ASP A 76 18.09 -4.81 -3.86
C ASP A 76 17.05 -5.89 -3.45
N ALA A 77 15.86 -5.46 -3.05
CA ALA A 77 14.78 -6.36 -2.64
C ALA A 77 14.19 -7.10 -3.85
N THR A 78 13.86 -6.38 -4.92
CA THR A 78 13.28 -6.96 -6.15
C THR A 78 14.24 -7.97 -6.79
N TYR A 79 15.55 -7.63 -6.89
CA TYR A 79 16.56 -8.54 -7.41
C TYR A 79 16.73 -9.78 -6.55
N THR A 80 16.71 -9.64 -5.21
CA THR A 80 16.83 -10.77 -4.28
C THR A 80 15.67 -11.73 -4.47
N VAL A 81 14.44 -11.24 -4.53
CA VAL A 81 13.25 -12.08 -4.77
C VAL A 81 13.33 -12.73 -6.15
N ALA A 82 13.65 -11.96 -7.21
CA ALA A 82 13.82 -12.50 -8.55
C ALA A 82 14.90 -13.59 -8.61
N ARG A 83 16.02 -13.40 -7.89
CA ARG A 83 17.09 -14.38 -7.80
C ARG A 83 16.66 -15.66 -7.08
N THR A 84 15.87 -15.53 -6.01
CA THR A 84 15.30 -16.67 -5.28
C THR A 84 14.35 -17.47 -6.18
N LEU A 85 13.46 -16.80 -6.91
CA LEU A 85 12.56 -17.42 -7.88
C LEU A 85 13.30 -18.09 -9.07
N ALA A 86 14.50 -17.59 -9.40
CA ALA A 86 15.32 -18.11 -10.48
C ALA A 86 16.13 -19.35 -10.09
N GLU A 87 16.26 -19.66 -8.81
CA GLU A 87 16.99 -20.89 -8.39
C GLU A 87 16.27 -22.13 -8.89
N PRO A 88 17.00 -23.14 -9.40
CA PRO A 88 16.38 -24.38 -9.88
C PRO A 88 15.58 -25.12 -8.81
N GLN A 89 15.98 -24.97 -7.57
CA GLN A 89 15.30 -25.51 -6.38
C GLN A 89 15.70 -24.72 -5.13
N LEU A 90 14.83 -24.69 -4.14
CA LEU A 90 15.12 -24.20 -2.80
C LEU A 90 15.11 -25.36 -1.81
N SER A 91 16.05 -25.36 -0.88
CA SER A 91 16.09 -26.33 0.22
C SER A 91 15.76 -25.62 1.53
N LEU A 92 14.70 -26.05 2.19
CA LEU A 92 14.22 -25.47 3.44
C LEU A 92 14.24 -26.50 4.56
N GLU A 93 14.80 -26.13 5.71
CA GLU A 93 14.77 -26.96 6.91
C GLU A 93 13.52 -26.65 7.74
N HIS A 94 12.69 -27.66 7.99
CA HIS A 94 11.52 -27.53 8.86
C HIS A 94 11.28 -28.82 9.63
N GLY A 95 11.11 -28.72 10.95
CA GLY A 95 10.85 -29.88 11.81
C GLY A 95 11.97 -30.94 11.78
N GLY A 96 13.22 -30.56 11.49
CA GLY A 96 14.34 -31.47 11.35
C GLY A 96 14.37 -32.26 10.02
N GLN A 97 13.55 -31.86 9.06
CA GLN A 97 13.53 -32.42 7.70
C GLN A 97 13.88 -31.35 6.68
N THR A 98 14.65 -31.76 5.66
CA THR A 98 14.93 -30.91 4.50
C THR A 98 13.83 -31.08 3.46
N HIS A 99 13.18 -29.98 3.13
CA HIS A 99 12.19 -29.92 2.05
C HIS A 99 12.82 -29.29 0.81
N VAL A 100 12.82 -30.02 -0.31
CA VAL A 100 13.29 -29.52 -1.59
C VAL A 100 12.11 -29.05 -2.41
N LEU A 101 12.10 -27.76 -2.76
CA LEU A 101 11.07 -27.11 -3.52
C LEU A 101 11.64 -26.75 -4.91
N PRO A 102 11.24 -27.47 -5.98
CA PRO A 102 11.64 -27.11 -7.33
C PRO A 102 11.12 -25.73 -7.72
N ARG A 103 11.83 -25.05 -8.62
CA ARG A 103 11.31 -23.81 -9.24
C ARG A 103 9.99 -24.09 -9.96
N GLY A 104 9.03 -23.19 -9.80
CA GLY A 104 7.73 -23.28 -10.47
C GLY A 104 7.85 -23.38 -12.00
N ARG A 105 7.11 -24.29 -12.59
CA ARG A 105 6.84 -24.32 -14.04
C ARG A 105 6.06 -23.07 -14.45
N LEU A 106 5.26 -22.53 -13.53
CA LEU A 106 4.52 -21.29 -13.65
C LEU A 106 4.97 -20.32 -12.58
N LEU A 107 5.17 -19.06 -12.96
CA LEU A 107 5.26 -17.93 -12.04
C LEU A 107 3.98 -17.10 -12.17
N VAL A 108 3.32 -16.80 -11.04
CA VAL A 108 2.19 -15.89 -10.98
C VAL A 108 2.63 -14.61 -10.28
N MET A 109 2.46 -13.47 -10.95
CA MET A 109 2.65 -12.16 -10.36
C MET A 109 1.29 -11.58 -9.95
N GLY A 110 1.09 -11.40 -8.64
CA GLY A 110 -0.20 -11.19 -8.00
C GLY A 110 -0.64 -9.74 -7.83
N GLY A 111 -0.05 -8.81 -8.55
CA GLY A 111 -0.36 -7.37 -8.47
C GLY A 111 0.77 -6.53 -7.95
N ASP A 112 0.70 -5.22 -8.22
CA ASP A 112 1.67 -4.20 -7.86
C ASP A 112 3.08 -4.58 -8.30
N GLN A 113 3.24 -4.64 -9.63
CA GLN A 113 4.49 -5.05 -10.25
C GLN A 113 5.57 -3.97 -10.14
N VAL A 114 5.17 -2.71 -9.93
CA VAL A 114 6.09 -1.57 -9.88
C VAL A 114 5.54 -0.44 -9.02
N TYR A 115 6.43 0.17 -8.26
CA TYR A 115 6.18 1.33 -7.41
C TYR A 115 7.01 2.55 -7.84
N PRO A 116 6.61 3.80 -7.52
CA PRO A 116 5.38 4.18 -6.82
C PRO A 116 4.17 4.32 -7.75
N THR A 117 4.40 4.41 -9.04
CA THR A 117 3.36 4.56 -10.08
C THR A 117 3.83 3.95 -11.37
N ALA A 118 2.94 3.28 -12.10
CA ALA A 118 3.25 2.70 -13.39
C ALA A 118 3.77 3.74 -14.39
N SER A 119 4.79 3.35 -15.12
CA SER A 119 5.28 3.90 -16.38
C SER A 119 6.22 2.89 -17.01
N PHE A 120 6.47 3.00 -18.31
CA PHE A 120 7.41 2.07 -18.97
C PHE A 120 8.83 2.16 -18.39
N ASP A 121 9.30 3.36 -18.02
CA ASP A 121 10.62 3.57 -17.42
C ASP A 121 10.73 2.92 -16.03
N GLU A 122 9.71 3.07 -15.19
CA GLU A 122 9.70 2.43 -13.88
C GLU A 122 9.63 0.90 -13.99
N TYR A 123 8.79 0.36 -14.89
CA TYR A 123 8.78 -1.08 -15.18
C TYR A 123 10.13 -1.57 -15.68
N PHE A 124 10.78 -0.81 -16.59
CA PHE A 124 12.07 -1.17 -17.16
C PHE A 124 13.15 -1.27 -16.08
N ASN A 125 13.30 -0.23 -15.25
CA ASN A 125 14.39 -0.15 -14.28
C ASN A 125 14.11 -0.90 -12.96
N ARG A 126 12.84 -1.03 -12.56
CA ARG A 126 12.47 -1.64 -11.28
C ARG A 126 12.02 -3.09 -11.37
N LEU A 127 11.60 -3.57 -12.54
CA LEU A 127 11.13 -4.95 -12.72
C LEU A 127 11.88 -5.68 -13.85
N LEU A 128 11.81 -5.21 -15.10
CA LEU A 128 12.32 -5.96 -16.24
C LEU A 128 13.83 -6.23 -16.11
N LYS A 129 14.61 -5.20 -15.84
CA LYS A 129 16.07 -5.33 -15.75
C LYS A 129 16.55 -6.11 -14.52
N PRO A 130 16.01 -5.91 -13.31
CA PRO A 130 16.30 -6.78 -12.16
C PRO A 130 16.00 -8.26 -12.43
N TYR A 131 14.85 -8.58 -13.04
CA TYR A 131 14.47 -9.95 -13.35
C TYR A 131 15.35 -10.55 -14.46
N GLU A 132 15.69 -9.78 -15.51
CA GLU A 132 16.62 -10.20 -16.56
C GLU A 132 18.02 -10.48 -15.99
N ALA A 133 18.49 -9.64 -15.07
CA ALA A 133 19.78 -9.83 -14.41
C ALA A 133 19.81 -11.03 -13.46
N ALA A 134 18.67 -11.35 -12.82
CA ALA A 134 18.52 -12.49 -11.92
C ALA A 134 18.42 -13.82 -12.68
N PHE A 135 17.66 -13.84 -13.77
CA PHE A 135 17.43 -15.01 -14.61
C PHE A 135 17.46 -14.61 -16.07
N PRO A 136 18.64 -14.58 -16.69
CA PRO A 136 18.79 -14.25 -18.10
C PRO A 136 18.04 -15.23 -19.01
N ARG A 137 17.47 -14.72 -20.09
CA ARG A 137 16.81 -15.52 -21.10
C ARG A 137 17.78 -16.53 -21.70
N SER A 138 17.39 -17.80 -21.70
CA SER A 138 18.12 -18.90 -22.33
C SER A 138 17.19 -19.66 -23.28
N PRO A 139 17.52 -19.78 -24.57
CA PRO A 139 16.67 -20.45 -25.56
C PRO A 139 16.80 -21.96 -25.49
N GLN A 140 16.40 -22.60 -24.37
CA GLN A 140 16.51 -24.06 -24.18
C GLN A 140 15.19 -24.81 -24.33
N GLY A 141 14.07 -24.10 -24.68
CA GLY A 141 12.79 -24.76 -24.99
C GLY A 141 11.97 -25.29 -23.81
N GLN A 142 12.42 -25.06 -22.58
CA GLN A 142 11.72 -25.45 -21.33
C GLN A 142 11.60 -24.26 -20.38
N GLU A 143 11.31 -23.09 -20.94
CA GLU A 143 11.18 -21.87 -20.16
C GLU A 143 9.97 -21.94 -19.23
N PRO A 144 10.09 -21.48 -17.97
CA PRO A 144 8.93 -21.34 -17.10
C PRO A 144 8.01 -20.26 -17.68
N HIS A 145 6.70 -20.47 -17.54
CA HIS A 145 5.70 -19.52 -18.01
C HIS A 145 5.32 -18.53 -16.92
N LEU A 146 4.90 -17.34 -17.32
CA LEU A 146 4.52 -16.26 -16.43
C LEU A 146 3.10 -15.80 -16.73
N TYR A 147 2.33 -15.62 -15.67
CA TYR A 147 1.01 -15.00 -15.65
C TYR A 147 1.01 -13.86 -14.64
N ALA A 148 0.29 -12.78 -14.92
CA ALA A 148 0.21 -11.63 -14.04
C ALA A 148 -1.21 -11.06 -13.97
N ILE A 149 -1.57 -10.54 -12.81
CA ILE A 149 -2.76 -9.68 -12.63
C ILE A 149 -2.27 -8.31 -12.15
N PRO A 150 -2.92 -7.20 -12.53
CA PRO A 150 -2.50 -5.88 -12.08
C PRO A 150 -2.99 -5.58 -10.66
N GLY A 151 -2.15 -4.87 -9.88
CA GLY A 151 -2.56 -4.19 -8.67
C GLY A 151 -2.93 -2.73 -8.93
N ASN A 152 -3.26 -1.96 -7.89
CA ASN A 152 -3.66 -0.56 -8.04
C ASN A 152 -2.52 0.33 -8.57
N HIS A 153 -1.26 0.04 -8.21
CA HIS A 153 -0.11 0.77 -8.72
C HIS A 153 0.11 0.56 -10.22
N ASP A 154 -0.22 -0.60 -10.75
CA ASP A 154 -0.18 -0.89 -12.20
C ASP A 154 -1.25 -0.10 -12.99
N TRP A 155 -2.35 0.27 -12.33
CA TRP A 155 -3.44 1.03 -12.94
C TRP A 155 -3.15 2.53 -13.08
N TYR A 156 -2.13 3.08 -12.41
CA TYR A 156 -1.86 4.52 -12.45
C TYR A 156 -1.43 5.08 -13.82
N ASP A 157 -1.13 4.22 -14.80
CA ASP A 157 -0.98 4.60 -16.21
C ASP A 157 -2.11 4.03 -17.11
N GLY A 158 -3.22 3.60 -16.53
CA GLY A 158 -4.34 2.97 -17.22
C GLY A 158 -3.97 1.64 -17.85
N LEU A 159 -3.13 0.83 -17.19
CA LEU A 159 -2.61 -0.47 -17.63
C LEU A 159 -1.78 -0.43 -18.93
N SER A 160 -1.30 0.75 -19.36
CA SER A 160 -0.56 0.86 -20.62
C SER A 160 0.76 0.09 -20.61
N SER A 161 1.52 0.19 -19.53
CA SER A 161 2.78 -0.53 -19.36
C SER A 161 2.56 -2.00 -19.05
N PHE A 162 1.60 -2.31 -18.17
CA PHE A 162 1.22 -3.69 -17.84
C PHE A 162 0.84 -4.50 -19.09
N THR A 163 -0.07 -3.98 -19.90
CA THR A 163 -0.55 -4.64 -21.12
C THR A 163 0.59 -4.92 -22.09
N ARG A 164 1.49 -3.94 -22.30
CA ARG A 164 2.64 -4.08 -23.19
C ARG A 164 3.59 -5.19 -22.75
N ILE A 165 3.78 -5.35 -21.43
CA ILE A 165 4.76 -6.29 -20.89
C ILE A 165 4.16 -7.69 -20.76
N PHE A 166 2.97 -7.81 -20.19
CA PHE A 166 2.41 -9.11 -19.82
C PHE A 166 1.42 -9.69 -20.82
N CYS A 167 0.75 -8.85 -21.64
CA CYS A 167 -0.30 -9.33 -22.55
C CYS A 167 0.17 -9.49 -24.01
N GLY A 168 1.46 -9.25 -24.28
CA GLY A 168 2.05 -9.31 -25.62
C GLY A 168 2.83 -10.60 -25.92
N GLN A 169 2.71 -11.64 -25.12
CA GLN A 169 3.47 -12.90 -25.25
C GLN A 169 5.01 -12.67 -25.36
N GLY A 170 5.51 -11.81 -24.49
CA GLY A 170 6.92 -11.42 -24.39
C GLY A 170 7.72 -12.24 -23.38
N TRP A 171 8.69 -11.58 -22.76
CA TRP A 171 9.61 -12.17 -21.79
C TRP A 171 9.85 -11.21 -20.63
N LEU A 172 9.92 -11.79 -19.43
CA LEU A 172 10.46 -11.14 -18.24
C LEU A 172 11.67 -11.96 -17.79
N GLY A 173 12.88 -11.51 -18.16
CA GLY A 173 14.06 -12.35 -18.01
C GLY A 173 13.88 -13.71 -18.67
N GLY A 174 14.09 -14.80 -17.93
CA GLY A 174 13.93 -16.18 -18.42
C GLY A 174 12.48 -16.70 -18.39
N TRP A 175 11.50 -15.93 -17.87
CA TRP A 175 10.08 -16.32 -17.87
C TRP A 175 9.37 -15.81 -19.12
N LYS A 176 8.53 -16.65 -19.71
CA LYS A 176 7.76 -16.34 -20.93
C LYS A 176 6.32 -16.00 -20.56
N THR A 177 5.85 -14.78 -20.89
CA THR A 177 4.45 -14.37 -20.68
C THR A 177 3.53 -15.09 -21.66
N GLN A 178 2.36 -15.53 -21.19
CA GLN A 178 1.42 -16.34 -22.01
C GLN A 178 0.08 -15.63 -22.24
N GLN A 179 -0.38 -14.84 -21.29
CA GLN A 179 -1.70 -14.22 -21.32
C GLN A 179 -1.84 -13.13 -22.38
N ARG A 180 -3.08 -12.84 -22.75
CA ARG A 180 -3.46 -11.80 -23.72
C ARG A 180 -4.30 -10.69 -23.11
N ARG A 181 -4.69 -10.84 -21.83
CA ARG A 181 -5.55 -9.91 -21.07
C ARG A 181 -4.98 -9.68 -19.69
N SER A 182 -5.51 -8.72 -18.92
CA SER A 182 -5.14 -8.51 -17.53
C SER A 182 -5.70 -9.57 -16.56
N TYR A 183 -6.45 -10.52 -17.10
CA TYR A 183 -7.02 -11.69 -16.42
C TYR A 183 -6.77 -12.94 -17.25
N PHE A 184 -6.80 -14.12 -16.64
CA PHE A 184 -6.46 -15.37 -17.31
C PHE A 184 -7.13 -16.58 -16.66
N ALA A 185 -7.28 -17.66 -17.45
CA ALA A 185 -7.65 -18.99 -16.98
C ALA A 185 -6.68 -20.02 -17.53
N VAL A 186 -6.11 -20.84 -16.64
CA VAL A 186 -5.12 -21.87 -16.95
C VAL A 186 -5.61 -23.20 -16.40
N LYS A 187 -5.61 -24.23 -17.25
CA LYS A 187 -5.94 -25.60 -16.85
C LYS A 187 -4.70 -26.30 -16.31
N LEU A 188 -4.82 -26.84 -15.13
CA LEU A 188 -3.75 -27.54 -14.41
C LEU A 188 -4.00 -29.07 -14.40
N PRO A 189 -3.00 -29.88 -14.00
CA PRO A 189 -3.22 -31.31 -13.79
C PRO A 189 -4.32 -31.61 -12.75
N HIS A 190 -4.84 -32.85 -12.77
CA HIS A 190 -5.74 -33.39 -11.75
C HIS A 190 -7.02 -32.60 -11.50
N ASN A 191 -7.62 -32.02 -12.57
CA ASN A 191 -8.84 -31.22 -12.51
C ASN A 191 -8.71 -29.95 -11.68
N TRP A 192 -7.53 -29.35 -11.65
CA TRP A 192 -7.29 -28.05 -11.08
C TRP A 192 -7.32 -26.96 -12.14
N TRP A 193 -7.67 -25.76 -11.71
CA TRP A 193 -7.64 -24.53 -12.48
C TRP A 193 -6.91 -23.43 -11.72
N LEU A 194 -6.19 -22.60 -12.45
CA LEU A 194 -5.61 -21.35 -11.94
C LEU A 194 -6.28 -20.20 -12.67
N TRP A 195 -7.02 -19.39 -11.93
CA TRP A 195 -7.70 -18.20 -12.43
C TRP A 195 -7.08 -16.95 -11.84
N GLY A 196 -6.77 -15.94 -12.67
CA GLY A 196 -6.36 -14.62 -12.24
C GLY A 196 -7.40 -13.61 -12.66
N ILE A 197 -7.88 -12.78 -11.74
CA ILE A 197 -8.91 -11.77 -12.00
C ILE A 197 -8.41 -10.36 -11.67
N ASP A 198 -8.84 -9.40 -12.47
CA ASP A 198 -8.52 -7.98 -12.34
C ASP A 198 -9.70 -7.26 -11.67
N ILE A 199 -9.61 -7.04 -10.36
CA ILE A 199 -10.57 -6.25 -9.57
C ILE A 199 -9.83 -5.06 -8.99
N GLN A 200 -9.66 -4.02 -9.77
CA GLN A 200 -9.03 -2.78 -9.34
C GLN A 200 -9.95 -1.60 -9.64
N LEU A 201 -9.59 -0.41 -9.17
CA LEU A 201 -10.38 0.80 -9.29
C LEU A 201 -11.84 0.56 -8.85
N GLU A 202 -12.35 1.26 -7.89
CA GLU A 202 -13.72 1.14 -7.34
C GLU A 202 -14.22 -0.29 -7.07
N GLY A 203 -13.36 -1.31 -7.25
CA GLY A 203 -13.65 -2.72 -6.92
C GLY A 203 -14.70 -3.40 -7.81
N TYR A 204 -14.87 -2.97 -9.05
CA TYR A 204 -15.78 -3.65 -9.98
C TYR A 204 -15.05 -4.59 -10.94
N ILE A 205 -15.75 -5.60 -11.41
CA ILE A 205 -15.32 -6.52 -12.45
C ILE A 205 -16.06 -6.13 -13.73
N ASP A 206 -15.30 -5.79 -14.77
CA ASP A 206 -15.86 -5.38 -16.05
C ASP A 206 -16.63 -6.50 -16.76
N LYS A 207 -17.56 -6.11 -17.64
CA LYS A 207 -18.39 -7.07 -18.34
C LYS A 207 -17.62 -8.04 -19.24
N PRO A 208 -16.62 -7.64 -20.02
CA PRO A 208 -15.77 -8.56 -20.78
C PRO A 208 -15.15 -9.67 -19.95
N GLN A 209 -14.66 -9.35 -18.76
CA GLN A 209 -14.06 -10.31 -17.83
C GLN A 209 -15.14 -11.27 -17.28
N LEU A 210 -16.29 -10.76 -16.87
CA LEU A 210 -17.41 -11.61 -16.44
C LEU A 210 -17.86 -12.55 -17.56
N ASP A 211 -17.98 -12.07 -18.80
CA ASP A 211 -18.36 -12.89 -19.95
C ASP A 211 -17.30 -13.95 -20.26
N TYR A 212 -16.01 -13.62 -20.15
CA TYR A 212 -14.90 -14.56 -20.29
C TYR A 212 -15.00 -15.71 -19.29
N PHE A 213 -15.09 -15.41 -18.00
CA PHE A 213 -15.18 -16.45 -16.95
C PHE A 213 -16.51 -17.20 -16.99
N TYR A 214 -17.59 -16.55 -17.42
CA TYR A 214 -18.86 -17.25 -17.67
C TYR A 214 -18.70 -18.35 -18.73
N ARG A 215 -18.00 -18.06 -19.83
CA ARG A 215 -17.69 -19.04 -20.86
C ARG A 215 -16.76 -20.13 -20.35
N GLN A 216 -15.70 -19.77 -19.60
CA GLN A 216 -14.82 -20.79 -18.99
C GLN A 216 -15.61 -21.76 -18.12
N SER A 217 -16.50 -21.23 -17.28
CA SER A 217 -17.35 -22.07 -16.41
C SER A 217 -18.29 -22.99 -17.20
N LEU A 218 -18.85 -22.53 -18.32
CA LEU A 218 -19.74 -23.34 -19.13
C LEU A 218 -19.04 -24.39 -20.00
N ASP A 219 -17.96 -23.98 -20.67
CA ASP A 219 -17.36 -24.74 -21.75
C ASP A 219 -16.24 -25.66 -21.26
N ASN A 220 -15.47 -25.26 -20.27
CA ASN A 220 -14.22 -25.92 -19.89
C ASN A 220 -14.23 -26.55 -18.49
N VAL A 221 -14.80 -25.87 -17.48
CA VAL A 221 -14.83 -26.33 -16.09
C VAL A 221 -15.84 -27.48 -15.94
N GLN A 222 -15.49 -28.47 -15.16
CA GLN A 222 -16.38 -29.60 -14.81
C GLN A 222 -16.83 -29.50 -13.34
N ALA A 223 -17.91 -30.16 -13.00
CA ALA A 223 -18.36 -30.26 -11.62
C ALA A 223 -17.28 -30.91 -10.75
N ASN A 224 -17.02 -30.31 -9.59
CA ASN A 224 -15.98 -30.69 -8.63
C ASN A 224 -14.52 -30.38 -9.06
N ASP A 225 -14.28 -29.73 -10.20
CA ASP A 225 -12.96 -29.15 -10.47
C ASP A 225 -12.54 -28.21 -9.33
N GLN A 226 -11.25 -28.16 -9.09
CA GLN A 226 -10.68 -27.36 -8.00
C GLN A 226 -10.07 -26.09 -8.56
N VAL A 227 -10.26 -24.96 -7.88
CA VAL A 227 -9.82 -23.65 -8.36
C VAL A 227 -8.88 -22.99 -7.37
N ILE A 228 -7.73 -22.51 -7.89
CA ILE A 228 -6.86 -21.52 -7.28
C ILE A 228 -7.24 -20.19 -7.91
N LEU A 229 -7.65 -19.21 -7.10
CA LEU A 229 -8.06 -17.89 -7.55
C LEU A 229 -7.04 -16.84 -7.11
N CYS A 230 -6.46 -16.11 -8.07
CA CYS A 230 -5.55 -15.01 -7.83
C CYS A 230 -6.28 -13.68 -7.97
N VAL A 231 -6.19 -12.84 -6.94
CA VAL A 231 -6.79 -11.49 -6.88
C VAL A 231 -5.76 -10.54 -6.28
N ALA A 232 -5.63 -9.31 -6.76
CA ALA A 232 -4.59 -8.41 -6.27
C ALA A 232 -4.74 -8.09 -4.77
N GLU A 233 -5.96 -7.84 -4.28
CA GLU A 233 -6.22 -7.42 -2.91
C GLU A 233 -6.87 -8.49 -2.04
N PRO A 234 -6.53 -8.60 -0.74
CA PRO A 234 -7.19 -9.54 0.19
C PRO A 234 -8.56 -9.00 0.64
N ARG A 235 -9.54 -8.99 -0.28
CA ARG A 235 -10.86 -8.39 -0.07
C ARG A 235 -11.63 -9.03 1.07
N TRP A 236 -11.37 -10.28 1.43
CA TRP A 236 -11.94 -10.91 2.63
C TRP A 236 -11.43 -10.28 3.92
N VAL A 237 -10.16 -9.88 4.00
CA VAL A 237 -9.63 -9.11 5.13
C VAL A 237 -10.30 -7.73 5.17
N TYR A 238 -10.43 -7.06 4.01
CA TYR A 238 -11.10 -5.77 3.92
C TYR A 238 -12.58 -5.84 4.25
N GLY A 239 -13.28 -6.92 3.89
CA GLY A 239 -14.66 -7.16 4.29
C GLY A 239 -14.87 -7.11 5.80
N VAL A 240 -13.92 -7.68 6.56
CA VAL A 240 -13.93 -7.63 8.03
C VAL A 240 -13.38 -6.32 8.58
N THR A 241 -12.35 -5.73 7.94
CA THR A 241 -11.62 -4.57 8.47
C THR A 241 -12.15 -3.21 7.98
N LYS A 242 -12.63 -3.11 6.75
CA LYS A 242 -13.15 -1.87 6.15
C LYS A 242 -14.68 -1.86 6.02
N GLY A 243 -15.31 -3.04 6.01
CA GLY A 243 -16.77 -3.23 5.88
C GLY A 243 -17.13 -4.26 4.81
N ALA A 244 -18.28 -4.92 4.96
CA ALA A 244 -18.72 -6.04 4.12
C ALA A 244 -18.77 -5.73 2.61
N GLU A 245 -19.02 -4.47 2.23
CA GLU A 245 -19.02 -4.02 0.84
C GLU A 245 -17.69 -4.25 0.13
N ALA A 246 -16.55 -4.18 0.85
CA ALA A 246 -15.23 -4.40 0.24
C ALA A 246 -15.05 -5.84 -0.30
N PHE A 247 -15.79 -6.81 0.23
CA PHE A 247 -15.75 -8.20 -0.23
C PHE A 247 -16.84 -8.53 -1.28
N ARG A 248 -17.79 -7.65 -1.52
CA ARG A 248 -18.99 -7.91 -2.29
C ARG A 248 -18.73 -8.35 -3.73
N SER A 249 -17.86 -7.64 -4.46
CA SER A 249 -17.55 -7.95 -5.86
C SER A 249 -16.88 -9.31 -6.01
N LEU A 250 -15.91 -9.62 -5.16
CA LEU A 250 -15.24 -10.92 -5.16
C LEU A 250 -16.21 -12.03 -4.78
N ARG A 251 -17.04 -11.84 -3.74
CA ARG A 251 -18.08 -12.78 -3.32
C ARG A 251 -19.07 -13.09 -4.45
N TYR A 252 -19.50 -12.04 -5.19
CA TYR A 252 -20.37 -12.21 -6.36
C TYR A 252 -19.68 -13.06 -7.44
N PHE A 253 -18.42 -12.81 -7.72
CA PHE A 253 -17.65 -13.56 -8.71
C PHE A 253 -17.52 -15.04 -8.30
N GLU A 254 -17.11 -15.31 -7.07
CA GLU A 254 -16.98 -16.67 -6.54
C GLU A 254 -18.31 -17.43 -6.63
N ASP A 255 -19.40 -16.81 -6.19
CA ASP A 255 -20.72 -17.44 -6.23
C ASP A 255 -21.19 -17.72 -7.67
N ARG A 256 -21.10 -16.69 -8.54
CA ARG A 256 -21.64 -16.77 -9.90
C ARG A 256 -20.89 -17.75 -10.80
N HIS A 257 -19.56 -17.72 -10.76
CA HIS A 257 -18.73 -18.46 -11.71
C HIS A 257 -18.24 -19.82 -11.18
N LEU A 258 -18.16 -20.00 -9.86
CA LEU A 258 -17.67 -21.24 -9.28
C LEU A 258 -18.77 -22.10 -8.68
N HIS A 259 -19.87 -21.52 -8.18
CA HIS A 259 -20.89 -22.28 -7.47
C HIS A 259 -22.20 -22.48 -8.25
N GLN A 260 -22.67 -21.44 -8.97
CA GLN A 260 -23.99 -21.50 -9.60
C GLN A 260 -24.02 -22.19 -10.96
N LEU A 261 -23.01 -22.02 -11.81
CA LEU A 261 -23.01 -22.52 -13.19
C LEU A 261 -22.64 -24.00 -13.26
N LYS A 262 -21.45 -24.32 -12.78
CA LYS A 262 -21.00 -25.68 -12.55
C LYS A 262 -20.28 -25.68 -11.21
N PRO A 263 -20.68 -26.48 -10.23
CA PRO A 263 -20.16 -26.38 -8.87
C PRO A 263 -18.70 -26.87 -8.81
N ALA A 264 -17.80 -25.98 -9.17
CA ALA A 264 -16.38 -26.11 -8.91
C ALA A 264 -16.08 -25.74 -7.44
N ARG A 265 -14.94 -26.19 -6.94
CA ARG A 265 -14.54 -25.99 -5.55
C ARG A 265 -13.41 -24.96 -5.47
N LEU A 266 -13.70 -23.78 -4.93
CA LEU A 266 -12.64 -22.85 -4.55
C LEU A 266 -11.82 -23.46 -3.42
N LYS A 267 -10.53 -23.71 -3.64
CA LYS A 267 -9.62 -24.30 -2.65
C LYS A 267 -8.61 -23.32 -2.11
N VAL A 268 -8.10 -22.45 -2.97
CA VAL A 268 -7.07 -21.48 -2.59
C VAL A 268 -7.39 -20.12 -3.20
N THR A 269 -7.27 -19.05 -2.41
CA THR A 269 -7.23 -17.69 -2.94
C THR A 269 -5.88 -17.08 -2.58
N LEU A 270 -5.17 -16.54 -3.58
CA LEU A 270 -3.87 -15.90 -3.45
C LEU A 270 -4.00 -14.40 -3.71
N THR A 271 -3.37 -13.57 -2.86
CA THR A 271 -3.37 -12.11 -3.01
C THR A 271 -2.05 -11.47 -2.60
N GLY A 272 -1.87 -10.22 -3.02
CA GLY A 272 -0.84 -9.28 -2.55
C GLY A 272 -1.44 -8.10 -1.76
N ASP A 273 -1.04 -6.86 -2.10
CA ASP A 273 -1.48 -5.55 -1.63
C ASP A 273 -1.11 -5.24 -0.17
N LEU A 274 -1.18 -6.21 0.71
CA LEU A 274 -0.67 -6.11 2.05
C LEU A 274 0.72 -6.76 2.09
N HIS A 275 1.76 -5.97 2.09
CA HIS A 275 3.16 -6.34 1.94
C HIS A 275 3.66 -7.23 3.09
N HIS A 276 2.99 -8.37 3.30
CA HIS A 276 3.30 -9.38 4.31
C HIS A 276 2.77 -10.76 3.87
N TYR A 277 3.07 -11.79 4.64
CA TYR A 277 2.46 -13.09 4.48
C TYR A 277 1.45 -13.36 5.60
N VAL A 278 0.21 -13.74 5.25
CA VAL A 278 -0.79 -14.24 6.21
C VAL A 278 -1.62 -15.32 5.55
N ARG A 279 -1.78 -16.47 6.22
CA ARG A 279 -2.60 -17.58 5.78
C ARG A 279 -3.76 -17.84 6.74
N TYR A 280 -4.95 -17.84 6.18
CA TYR A 280 -6.18 -18.25 6.83
C TYR A 280 -6.67 -19.55 6.25
N GLU A 281 -7.21 -20.42 7.09
CA GLU A 281 -7.80 -21.69 6.72
C GLU A 281 -9.23 -21.76 7.22
N SER A 282 -10.16 -22.25 6.39
CA SER A 282 -11.52 -22.49 6.80
C SER A 282 -11.56 -23.56 7.90
N LYS A 283 -12.56 -23.51 8.78
CA LYS A 283 -12.66 -24.40 9.94
C LYS A 283 -12.73 -25.89 9.58
N ASP A 284 -13.25 -26.21 8.39
CA ASP A 284 -13.28 -27.55 7.83
C ASP A 284 -11.98 -27.98 7.12
N GLY A 285 -11.00 -27.07 7.03
CA GLY A 285 -9.72 -27.31 6.36
C GLY A 285 -9.77 -27.29 4.83
N GLU A 286 -10.93 -27.03 4.24
CA GLU A 286 -11.17 -27.19 2.80
C GLU A 286 -10.68 -26.00 1.97
N VAL A 287 -10.65 -24.79 2.52
CA VAL A 287 -10.33 -23.56 1.78
C VAL A 287 -9.19 -22.80 2.47
N GLN A 288 -8.23 -22.35 1.66
CA GLN A 288 -7.11 -21.52 2.08
C GLN A 288 -7.26 -20.11 1.48
N ARG A 289 -7.11 -19.07 2.31
CA ARG A 289 -7.04 -17.68 1.87
C ARG A 289 -5.70 -17.10 2.27
N ILE A 290 -4.87 -16.76 1.30
CA ILE A 290 -3.46 -16.43 1.51
C ILE A 290 -3.17 -15.05 0.95
N THR A 291 -2.59 -14.19 1.79
CA THR A 291 -1.92 -12.97 1.35
C THR A 291 -0.43 -13.24 1.33
N ALA A 292 0.23 -13.01 0.20
CA ALA A 292 1.67 -13.26 -0.01
C ALA A 292 2.33 -12.09 -0.76
N GLY A 293 2.29 -10.91 -0.11
CA GLY A 293 2.82 -9.64 -0.63
C GLY A 293 4.31 -9.43 -0.34
N GLY A 294 5.11 -10.49 -0.35
CA GLY A 294 6.54 -10.43 -0.01
C GLY A 294 7.48 -10.21 -1.21
N GLY A 295 7.02 -9.60 -2.29
CA GLY A 295 7.77 -9.44 -3.55
C GLY A 295 8.91 -8.40 -3.53
N GLY A 296 9.11 -7.69 -2.43
CA GLY A 296 10.21 -6.74 -2.28
C GLY A 296 9.78 -5.31 -1.91
N ALA A 297 8.49 -5.03 -1.79
CA ALA A 297 7.99 -3.77 -1.25
C ALA A 297 8.21 -3.66 0.27
N TYR A 298 8.06 -2.45 0.81
CA TYR A 298 8.19 -2.23 2.25
C TYR A 298 7.16 -3.03 3.05
N LEU A 299 7.54 -3.46 4.24
CA LEU A 299 6.80 -4.42 5.04
C LEU A 299 5.62 -3.77 5.79
N PHE A 300 4.43 -4.36 5.68
CA PHE A 300 3.27 -4.03 6.51
C PHE A 300 3.19 -4.87 7.78
N ALA A 301 2.62 -4.26 8.82
CA ALA A 301 2.42 -4.92 10.11
C ALA A 301 1.38 -6.04 10.03
N THR A 302 1.71 -7.19 10.67
CA THR A 302 0.81 -8.35 10.78
C THR A 302 0.09 -8.44 12.12
N HIS A 303 0.56 -7.74 13.15
CA HIS A 303 -0.01 -7.83 14.51
C HIS A 303 -1.44 -7.26 14.64
N GLY A 304 -1.89 -6.48 13.65
CA GLY A 304 -3.27 -6.00 13.54
C GLY A 304 -4.21 -6.93 12.78
N MET A 305 -3.70 -8.03 12.22
CA MET A 305 -4.52 -8.98 11.48
C MET A 305 -5.40 -9.81 12.44
N PRO A 306 -6.71 -9.95 12.14
CA PRO A 306 -7.61 -10.75 12.98
C PRO A 306 -7.15 -12.19 13.10
N GLU A 307 -7.27 -12.78 14.29
CA GLU A 307 -7.01 -14.22 14.49
C GLU A 307 -8.09 -15.10 13.86
N LYS A 308 -9.33 -14.58 13.78
CA LYS A 308 -10.47 -15.27 13.17
C LYS A 308 -11.22 -14.32 12.25
N LEU A 309 -11.71 -14.87 11.15
CA LEU A 309 -12.59 -14.17 10.22
C LEU A 309 -13.92 -14.93 10.14
N ALA A 310 -15.03 -14.21 10.19
CA ALA A 310 -16.35 -14.74 9.83
C ALA A 310 -16.75 -14.04 8.52
N LEU A 311 -16.75 -14.78 7.43
CA LEU A 311 -17.03 -14.28 6.09
C LEU A 311 -18.39 -14.76 5.63
N GLU A 312 -19.17 -13.85 5.07
CA GLU A 312 -20.34 -14.22 4.30
C GLU A 312 -19.91 -14.66 2.90
N GLU A 313 -20.08 -15.93 2.59
CA GLU A 313 -19.85 -16.50 1.27
C GLU A 313 -21.18 -16.80 0.57
N GLY A 314 -21.17 -16.91 -0.76
CA GLY A 314 -22.37 -17.00 -1.56
C GLY A 314 -23.07 -15.67 -1.79
N PHE A 315 -24.17 -15.66 -2.56
CA PHE A 315 -24.91 -14.46 -2.92
C PHE A 315 -26.42 -14.70 -2.85
N LYS A 316 -27.20 -13.73 -2.44
CA LYS A 316 -28.66 -13.83 -2.25
C LYS A 316 -29.04 -14.97 -1.30
N GLU A 317 -29.72 -16.00 -1.82
CA GLU A 317 -30.27 -17.12 -1.04
C GLU A 317 -29.19 -18.16 -0.64
N SER A 318 -28.03 -18.14 -1.29
CA SER A 318 -26.88 -19.04 -1.00
C SER A 318 -25.94 -18.53 0.08
N VAL A 319 -26.24 -17.39 0.70
CA VAL A 319 -25.36 -16.76 1.70
C VAL A 319 -25.22 -17.66 2.92
N ARG A 320 -23.98 -17.98 3.26
CA ARG A 320 -23.59 -18.70 4.47
C ARG A 320 -22.42 -18.04 5.15
N THR A 321 -22.32 -18.12 6.45
CA THR A 321 -21.15 -17.65 7.20
C THR A 321 -20.14 -18.79 7.31
N VAL A 322 -18.92 -18.54 6.85
CA VAL A 322 -17.78 -19.46 6.93
C VAL A 322 -16.75 -18.85 7.88
N GLU A 323 -16.31 -19.64 8.85
CA GLU A 323 -15.28 -19.23 9.79
C GLU A 323 -13.90 -19.65 9.28
N TYR A 324 -12.95 -18.70 9.38
CA TYR A 324 -11.54 -18.91 9.03
C TYR A 324 -10.67 -18.60 10.24
N GLU A 325 -9.59 -19.35 10.40
CA GLU A 325 -8.59 -19.14 11.46
C GLU A 325 -7.24 -18.81 10.83
N LYS A 326 -6.52 -17.84 11.42
CA LYS A 326 -5.16 -17.51 11.03
C LYS A 326 -4.21 -18.65 11.43
N LYS A 327 -3.55 -19.26 10.48
CA LYS A 327 -2.62 -20.39 10.70
C LYS A 327 -1.15 -19.97 10.69
N ALA A 328 -0.82 -18.93 9.92
CA ALA A 328 0.55 -18.44 9.84
C ALA A 328 0.58 -16.95 9.48
N SER A 329 1.62 -16.27 9.92
CA SER A 329 1.94 -14.89 9.48
C SER A 329 3.45 -14.66 9.48
N PHE A 330 3.91 -13.84 8.52
CA PHE A 330 5.28 -13.34 8.49
C PHE A 330 5.27 -11.85 8.13
N PRO A 331 5.90 -10.99 8.95
CA PRO A 331 6.52 -11.32 10.23
C PRO A 331 5.50 -11.90 11.23
N ASP A 332 5.97 -12.70 12.20
CA ASP A 332 5.13 -13.11 13.32
C ASP A 332 4.68 -11.91 14.16
N THR A 333 3.67 -12.11 15.01
CA THR A 333 3.05 -11.02 15.78
C THR A 333 4.04 -10.28 16.70
N ALA A 334 5.01 -10.97 17.29
CA ALA A 334 5.98 -10.36 18.22
C ALA A 334 6.99 -9.51 17.42
N THR A 335 7.55 -10.08 16.38
CA THR A 335 8.46 -9.38 15.44
C THR A 335 7.78 -8.17 14.82
N SER A 336 6.53 -8.31 14.38
CA SER A 336 5.75 -7.21 13.81
C SER A 336 5.57 -6.05 14.79
N LYS A 337 5.26 -6.32 16.06
CA LYS A 337 5.18 -5.30 17.11
C LYS A 337 6.53 -4.61 17.33
N LEU A 338 7.62 -5.39 17.39
CA LEU A 338 8.97 -4.83 17.58
C LEU A 338 9.35 -3.89 16.43
N LEU A 339 9.10 -4.30 15.19
CA LEU A 339 9.40 -3.50 14.00
C LEU A 339 8.63 -2.17 13.98
N THR A 340 7.44 -2.11 14.58
CA THR A 340 6.65 -0.87 14.67
C THR A 340 7.37 0.24 15.45
N PHE A 341 8.23 -0.10 16.43
CA PHE A 341 9.06 0.90 17.10
C PHE A 341 10.04 1.60 16.15
N GLY A 342 10.35 1.00 15.00
CA GLY A 342 11.12 1.65 13.94
C GLY A 342 10.47 2.92 13.38
N SER A 343 9.15 3.10 13.54
CA SER A 343 8.43 4.32 13.14
C SER A 343 8.90 5.57 13.91
N LEU A 344 9.40 5.41 15.14
CA LEU A 344 10.00 6.52 15.89
C LEU A 344 11.23 7.12 15.20
N LEU A 345 11.86 6.39 14.30
CA LEU A 345 13.01 6.85 13.51
C LEU A 345 12.60 7.48 12.16
N ILE A 346 11.30 7.57 11.85
CA ILE A 346 10.80 8.16 10.59
C ILE A 346 11.37 9.57 10.35
N PRO A 347 11.39 10.51 11.32
CA PRO A 347 11.92 11.86 11.08
C PRO A 347 13.39 11.89 10.69
N ILE A 348 14.16 10.89 11.12
CA ILE A 348 15.59 10.77 10.80
C ILE A 348 15.78 10.07 9.45
N ARG A 349 15.08 8.97 9.22
CA ARG A 349 15.15 8.18 7.98
C ARG A 349 14.56 8.92 6.80
N SER A 350 13.46 9.64 7.01
CA SER A 350 12.76 10.46 6.02
C SER A 350 12.93 11.96 6.35
N TRP A 351 14.19 12.42 6.43
CA TRP A 351 14.52 13.80 6.83
C TRP A 351 13.80 14.86 5.98
N LYS A 352 13.50 14.58 4.71
CA LYS A 352 12.72 15.47 3.83
C LYS A 352 11.31 15.69 4.37
N PHE A 353 10.69 14.64 4.91
CA PHE A 353 9.37 14.73 5.56
C PHE A 353 9.47 15.52 6.88
N GLY A 354 10.49 15.24 7.70
CA GLY A 354 10.76 16.01 8.91
C GLY A 354 10.95 17.49 8.59
N LEU A 355 11.76 17.82 7.58
CA LEU A 355 11.95 19.21 7.15
C LEU A 355 10.63 19.85 6.68
N PHE A 356 9.81 19.14 5.92
CA PHE A 356 8.50 19.63 5.50
C PHE A 356 7.60 19.97 6.71
N LEU A 357 7.53 19.09 7.71
CA LEU A 357 6.80 19.38 8.95
C LEU A 357 7.37 20.59 9.70
N GLY A 358 8.70 20.67 9.79
CA GLY A 358 9.38 21.82 10.42
C GLY A 358 9.05 23.15 9.72
N VAL A 359 9.02 23.17 8.39
CA VAL A 359 8.56 24.34 7.61
C VAL A 359 7.10 24.66 7.93
N PHE A 360 6.24 23.66 8.02
CA PHE A 360 4.83 23.86 8.36
C PHE A 360 4.66 24.45 9.76
N TYR A 361 5.40 23.95 10.74
CA TYR A 361 5.40 24.47 12.11
C TYR A 361 5.92 25.91 12.18
N THR A 362 6.97 26.22 11.43
CA THR A 362 7.52 27.58 11.33
C THR A 362 6.50 28.54 10.72
N LEU A 363 5.85 28.16 9.63
CA LEU A 363 4.82 28.96 8.96
C LEU A 363 3.61 29.21 9.87
N PHE A 364 3.15 28.18 10.58
CA PHE A 364 2.03 28.32 11.52
C PHE A 364 2.39 29.33 12.64
N SER A 365 3.58 29.22 13.22
CA SER A 365 4.09 30.16 14.24
C SER A 365 4.22 31.59 13.69
N TRP A 366 4.68 31.72 12.45
CA TRP A 366 4.78 33.03 11.77
C TRP A 366 3.40 33.67 11.56
N ILE A 367 2.40 32.90 11.16
CA ILE A 367 1.02 33.36 10.98
C ILE A 367 0.46 33.86 12.32
N LEU A 368 0.62 33.07 13.41
CA LEU A 368 0.18 33.51 14.73
C LEU A 368 0.89 34.79 15.22
N GLN A 369 2.21 34.85 15.03
CA GLN A 369 3.00 36.05 15.37
C GLN A 369 2.52 37.28 14.57
N SER A 370 2.25 37.12 13.29
CA SER A 370 1.76 38.21 12.43
C SER A 370 0.34 38.63 12.81
N ALA A 371 -0.53 37.68 13.08
CA ALA A 371 -1.90 37.93 13.51
C ALA A 371 -1.97 38.64 14.87
N SER A 372 -1.05 38.31 15.77
CA SER A 372 -0.99 38.94 17.11
C SER A 372 -0.74 40.44 17.09
N LYS A 373 -0.05 40.95 16.08
CA LYS A 373 0.19 42.40 15.92
C LYS A 373 -1.10 43.19 15.66
N ALA A 374 -2.11 42.57 15.08
CA ALA A 374 -3.42 43.20 14.87
C ALA A 374 -4.33 43.09 16.11
N ARG A 375 -3.96 42.34 17.15
CA ARG A 375 -4.75 42.12 18.37
C ARG A 375 -3.92 42.28 19.65
N PRO A 376 -3.34 43.44 19.89
CA PRO A 376 -2.57 43.72 21.11
C PRO A 376 -3.43 43.64 22.37
N ASP A 377 -4.75 43.81 22.25
CA ASP A 377 -5.74 43.64 23.31
C ASP A 377 -5.71 42.24 23.96
N LEU A 378 -5.34 41.22 23.18
CA LEU A 378 -5.24 39.82 23.66
C LEU A 378 -3.89 39.52 24.34
N LEU A 379 -2.91 40.39 24.26
CA LEU A 379 -1.52 40.15 24.67
C LEU A 379 -1.12 40.85 26.00
N ALA A 380 -2.08 41.23 26.80
CA ALA A 380 -1.84 41.90 28.08
C ALA A 380 -0.87 43.14 28.00
N GLY A 381 -0.96 43.90 26.93
CA GLY A 381 -0.13 45.07 26.68
C GLY A 381 1.18 44.83 25.94
N SER A 382 1.52 43.60 25.59
CA SER A 382 2.68 43.28 24.75
C SER A 382 2.42 43.62 23.28
N ARG A 383 3.46 44.05 22.55
CA ARG A 383 3.37 44.50 21.16
C ARG A 383 3.25 43.31 20.17
N SER A 384 3.65 42.12 20.60
CA SER A 384 3.63 40.93 19.79
C SER A 384 3.48 39.64 20.63
N LEU A 385 3.09 38.54 19.99
CA LEU A 385 2.98 37.24 20.66
C LEU A 385 4.32 36.81 21.23
N MET A 386 5.41 37.00 20.51
CA MET A 386 6.75 36.63 20.97
C MET A 386 7.12 37.39 22.26
N GLU A 387 6.88 38.69 22.30
CA GLU A 387 7.09 39.52 23.51
C GLU A 387 6.25 39.02 24.68
N TYR A 388 4.98 38.73 24.44
CA TYR A 388 4.10 38.15 25.45
C TYR A 388 4.64 36.80 26.01
N LEU A 389 5.03 35.90 25.13
CA LEU A 389 5.51 34.55 25.52
C LEU A 389 6.81 34.62 26.33
N GLN A 390 7.71 35.51 25.98
CA GLN A 390 8.97 35.72 26.70
C GLN A 390 8.75 36.24 28.13
N GLY A 391 7.75 37.06 28.33
CA GLY A 391 7.36 37.56 29.65
C GLY A 391 6.65 36.54 30.54
N GLN A 392 6.31 35.34 30.02
CA GLN A 392 5.62 34.32 30.79
C GLN A 392 6.58 33.28 31.38
N SER A 393 6.45 32.97 32.67
CA SER A 393 7.12 31.80 33.28
C SER A 393 6.49 30.51 32.80
N LEU A 394 7.26 29.40 32.79
CA LEU A 394 6.77 28.09 32.39
C LEU A 394 5.60 27.58 33.27
N GLY A 395 5.42 28.12 34.50
CA GLY A 395 4.27 27.84 35.35
C GLY A 395 2.93 28.44 34.88
N ASN A 396 2.96 29.40 33.94
CA ASN A 396 1.76 30.11 33.46
C ASN A 396 1.05 29.41 32.29
N GLY A 397 1.23 28.07 32.12
CA GLY A 397 0.67 27.29 31.02
C GLY A 397 -0.80 27.54 30.71
N PRO A 398 -1.73 27.51 31.69
CA PRO A 398 -3.16 27.75 31.44
C PRO A 398 -3.44 29.14 30.86
N ARG A 399 -2.70 30.19 31.32
CA ARG A 399 -2.84 31.54 30.82
C ARG A 399 -2.36 31.68 29.39
N VAL A 400 -1.20 31.12 29.10
CA VAL A 400 -0.62 31.12 27.75
C VAL A 400 -1.53 30.39 26.77
N LEU A 401 -2.04 29.20 27.15
CA LEU A 401 -2.98 28.42 26.32
C LEU A 401 -4.28 29.23 26.05
N LYS A 402 -4.82 29.91 27.03
CA LYS A 402 -5.98 30.80 26.86
C LYS A 402 -5.72 31.92 25.86
N THR A 403 -4.52 32.55 25.90
CA THR A 403 -4.11 33.57 24.96
C THR A 403 -3.97 33.02 23.54
N PHE A 404 -3.34 31.84 23.38
CA PHE A 404 -3.27 31.15 22.07
C PHE A 404 -4.65 30.87 21.52
N ALA A 405 -5.54 30.31 22.34
CA ALA A 405 -6.91 30.01 21.93
C ALA A 405 -7.67 31.24 21.48
N ALA A 406 -7.53 32.36 22.26
CA ALA A 406 -8.13 33.63 21.90
C ALA A 406 -7.58 34.19 20.59
N LEU A 407 -6.26 34.14 20.36
CA LEU A 407 -5.65 34.54 19.09
C LEU A 407 -6.17 33.71 17.92
N ILE A 408 -6.18 32.36 18.04
CA ILE A 408 -6.65 31.48 16.98
C ILE A 408 -8.10 31.81 16.63
N VAL A 409 -9.00 31.84 17.62
CA VAL A 409 -10.45 32.07 17.40
C VAL A 409 -10.74 33.44 16.79
N ASN A 410 -9.98 34.46 17.20
CA ASN A 410 -10.18 35.82 16.70
C ASN A 410 -9.42 36.14 15.40
N THR A 411 -8.76 35.14 14.79
CA THR A 411 -8.00 35.31 13.54
C THR A 411 -8.47 34.29 12.51
N PRO A 412 -9.27 34.68 11.49
CA PRO A 412 -9.86 33.75 10.54
C PRO A 412 -8.84 32.84 9.84
N VAL A 413 -7.67 33.36 9.50
CA VAL A 413 -6.60 32.56 8.85
C VAL A 413 -6.09 31.47 9.78
N SER A 414 -5.95 31.77 11.08
CA SER A 414 -5.50 30.75 12.07
C SER A 414 -6.56 29.68 12.30
N VAL A 415 -7.84 30.05 12.33
CA VAL A 415 -8.96 29.10 12.38
C VAL A 415 -8.95 28.19 11.16
N LEU A 416 -8.87 28.76 9.95
CA LEU A 416 -8.81 28.01 8.71
C LEU A 416 -7.63 27.02 8.70
N LEU A 417 -6.45 27.44 9.14
CA LEU A 417 -5.27 26.59 9.19
C LEU A 417 -5.42 25.46 10.19
N CYS A 418 -5.98 25.70 11.38
CA CYS A 418 -6.30 24.65 12.34
C CYS A 418 -7.31 23.65 11.76
N LEU A 419 -8.34 24.13 11.07
CA LEU A 419 -9.33 23.25 10.40
C LEU A 419 -8.70 22.42 9.30
N LEU A 420 -7.78 22.98 8.51
CA LEU A 420 -7.05 22.25 7.48
C LEU A 420 -6.14 21.17 8.08
N ILE A 421 -5.43 21.47 9.17
CA ILE A 421 -4.60 20.49 9.88
C ILE A 421 -5.48 19.36 10.43
N VAL A 422 -6.50 19.69 11.20
CA VAL A 422 -7.39 18.69 11.81
C VAL A 422 -8.13 17.87 10.73
N GLY A 423 -8.65 18.53 9.70
CA GLY A 423 -9.33 17.90 8.58
C GLY A 423 -8.41 16.97 7.79
N GLY A 424 -7.15 17.36 7.57
CA GLY A 424 -6.13 16.54 6.94
C GLY A 424 -5.88 15.24 7.72
N PHE A 425 -5.63 15.33 9.02
CA PHE A 425 -5.44 14.13 9.86
C PHE A 425 -6.69 13.26 9.94
N MET A 426 -7.89 13.83 9.91
CA MET A 426 -9.13 13.06 9.80
C MET A 426 -9.23 12.32 8.46
N ALA A 427 -8.86 12.96 7.37
CA ALA A 427 -8.90 12.35 6.03
C ALA A 427 -7.92 11.16 5.91
N PHE A 428 -6.73 11.29 6.47
CA PHE A 428 -5.70 10.25 6.46
C PHE A 428 -5.89 9.17 7.55
N CYS A 429 -6.80 9.35 8.49
CA CYS A 429 -7.05 8.37 9.54
C CYS A 429 -7.78 7.14 9.00
N SER A 430 -7.16 5.96 9.10
CA SER A 430 -7.68 4.67 8.61
C SER A 430 -8.59 3.93 9.59
N ALA A 431 -9.07 4.57 10.66
CA ALA A 431 -9.95 3.93 11.65
C ALA A 431 -11.29 3.48 11.03
N ARG A 432 -11.73 2.27 11.37
CA ARG A 432 -12.89 1.58 10.79
C ARG A 432 -14.23 2.32 11.00
N ARG A 433 -14.48 2.79 12.22
CA ARG A 433 -15.73 3.47 12.56
C ARG A 433 -15.61 4.95 12.26
N LYS A 434 -16.62 5.55 11.63
CA LYS A 434 -16.64 7.00 11.33
C LYS A 434 -16.38 7.84 12.58
N ILE A 435 -16.98 7.47 13.72
CA ILE A 435 -16.76 8.14 15.00
C ILE A 435 -15.31 7.97 15.48
N ALA A 436 -14.74 6.77 15.39
CA ALA A 436 -13.34 6.54 15.76
C ALA A 436 -12.38 7.32 14.85
N ARG A 437 -12.65 7.37 13.55
CA ARG A 437 -11.88 8.20 12.59
C ARG A 437 -11.94 9.68 12.96
N PHE A 438 -13.14 10.16 13.29
CA PHE A 438 -13.32 11.55 13.73
C PHE A 438 -12.52 11.81 15.02
N VAL A 439 -12.68 10.99 16.05
CA VAL A 439 -12.02 11.20 17.36
C VAL A 439 -10.50 11.07 17.27
N ILE A 440 -9.99 10.00 16.61
CA ILE A 440 -8.55 9.76 16.51
C ILE A 440 -7.91 10.79 15.60
N GLY A 441 -8.47 11.04 14.41
CA GLY A 441 -7.93 12.01 13.45
C GLY A 441 -7.96 13.44 14.00
N SER A 442 -9.07 13.87 14.61
CA SER A 442 -9.16 15.18 15.25
C SER A 442 -8.18 15.31 16.42
N GLY A 443 -8.11 14.27 17.27
CA GLY A 443 -7.17 14.23 18.39
C GLY A 443 -5.71 14.37 17.94
N HIS A 444 -5.33 13.67 16.88
CA HIS A 444 -3.99 13.76 16.31
C HIS A 444 -3.72 15.16 15.73
N GLY A 445 -4.62 15.71 14.93
CA GLY A 445 -4.49 17.06 14.41
C GLY A 445 -4.40 18.13 15.50
N VAL A 446 -5.21 18.02 16.56
CA VAL A 446 -5.13 18.92 17.74
C VAL A 446 -3.79 18.74 18.47
N ALA A 447 -3.28 17.52 18.59
CA ALA A 447 -1.98 17.26 19.21
C ALA A 447 -0.85 17.99 18.45
N HIS A 448 -0.86 17.97 17.11
CA HIS A 448 0.11 18.74 16.30
C HIS A 448 -0.01 20.26 16.52
N VAL A 449 -1.22 20.78 16.60
CA VAL A 449 -1.43 22.21 16.92
C VAL A 449 -0.85 22.54 18.31
N LEU A 450 -1.19 21.73 19.32
CA LEU A 450 -0.68 21.94 20.68
C LEU A 450 0.83 21.80 20.79
N LEU A 451 1.42 20.83 20.10
CA LEU A 451 2.89 20.69 20.04
C LEU A 451 3.55 21.92 19.42
N ASN A 452 3.00 22.43 18.33
CA ASN A 452 3.52 23.68 17.72
C ASN A 452 3.48 24.85 18.69
N LEU A 453 2.35 25.07 19.38
CA LEU A 453 2.20 26.14 20.37
C LEU A 453 3.16 25.95 21.56
N ALA A 454 3.34 24.73 22.02
CA ALA A 454 4.27 24.41 23.10
C ALA A 454 5.73 24.70 22.70
N LEU A 455 6.15 24.28 21.50
CA LEU A 455 7.48 24.58 20.98
C LEU A 455 7.70 26.08 20.77
N MET A 456 6.71 26.79 20.24
CA MET A 456 6.77 28.22 20.07
C MET A 456 7.02 28.94 21.42
N TRP A 457 6.31 28.54 22.47
CA TRP A 457 6.50 29.11 23.80
C TRP A 457 7.84 28.70 24.43
N LEU A 458 8.20 27.43 24.35
CA LEU A 458 9.47 26.90 24.87
C LEU A 458 10.66 27.66 24.26
N PHE A 459 10.72 27.80 22.95
CA PHE A 459 11.83 28.46 22.28
C PHE A 459 11.82 29.99 22.51
N ALA A 460 10.64 30.61 22.59
CA ALA A 460 10.57 32.00 23.02
C ALA A 460 11.21 32.19 24.41
N HIS A 461 10.92 31.28 25.35
CA HIS A 461 11.44 31.33 26.72
C HIS A 461 12.96 31.04 26.77
N VAL A 462 13.39 29.93 26.14
CA VAL A 462 14.80 29.50 26.14
C VAL A 462 15.72 30.53 25.48
N ASN A 463 15.31 31.08 24.35
CA ASN A 463 16.11 32.07 23.62
C ASN A 463 16.31 33.37 24.41
N THR A 464 15.32 33.76 25.19
CA THR A 464 15.42 34.98 26.01
C THR A 464 16.15 34.71 27.32
N HIS A 465 15.74 33.73 28.10
CA HIS A 465 16.27 33.50 29.45
C HIS A 465 17.52 32.61 29.47
N GLY A 466 17.64 31.68 28.50
CA GLY A 466 18.80 30.81 28.38
C GLY A 466 19.96 31.47 27.61
N PHE A 467 19.65 32.09 26.47
CA PHE A 467 20.68 32.67 25.59
C PHE A 467 20.76 34.21 25.68
N GLY A 468 19.89 34.88 26.44
CA GLY A 468 19.90 36.32 26.61
C GLY A 468 19.62 37.14 25.35
N LEU A 469 18.88 36.56 24.38
CA LEU A 469 18.61 37.19 23.09
C LEU A 469 17.43 38.16 23.19
N GLY A 470 17.66 39.40 22.72
CA GLY A 470 16.61 40.45 22.68
C GLY A 470 15.52 40.12 21.64
N ILE A 471 14.29 40.58 21.91
CA ILE A 471 13.05 40.24 21.18
C ILE A 471 13.15 40.55 19.67
N ASP A 472 13.71 41.68 19.31
CA ASP A 472 13.79 42.16 17.93
C ASP A 472 15.14 41.88 17.28
N SER A 473 15.99 41.01 17.90
CA SER A 473 17.30 40.68 17.34
C SER A 473 17.18 39.68 16.21
N TRP A 474 17.87 39.94 15.10
CA TRP A 474 17.92 38.96 13.98
C TRP A 474 18.43 37.58 14.43
N ARG A 475 19.30 37.53 15.45
CA ARG A 475 19.83 36.28 16.03
C ARG A 475 18.72 35.46 16.65
N GLN A 476 17.81 36.08 17.38
CA GLN A 476 16.67 35.37 17.97
C GLN A 476 15.72 34.83 16.89
N VAL A 477 15.39 35.63 15.87
CA VAL A 477 14.52 35.18 14.77
C VAL A 477 15.14 34.02 14.05
N THR A 478 16.45 34.09 13.74
CA THR A 478 17.16 33.00 13.07
C THR A 478 17.21 31.75 13.92
N LEU A 479 17.56 31.86 15.21
CA LEU A 479 17.61 30.69 16.10
C LEU A 479 16.23 30.08 16.27
N PHE A 480 15.18 30.86 16.49
CA PHE A 480 13.80 30.38 16.59
C PHE A 480 13.36 29.61 15.33
N VAL A 481 13.66 30.12 14.13
CA VAL A 481 13.36 29.46 12.87
C VAL A 481 14.10 28.11 12.77
N LEU A 482 15.38 28.09 13.10
CA LEU A 482 16.17 26.83 13.08
C LEU A 482 15.66 25.81 14.09
N GLU A 483 15.29 26.23 15.28
CA GLU A 483 14.68 25.38 16.31
C GLU A 483 13.33 24.82 15.86
N MET A 484 12.46 25.64 15.29
CA MET A 484 11.17 25.18 14.77
C MET A 484 11.33 24.24 13.59
N LEU A 485 12.28 24.48 12.68
CA LEU A 485 12.58 23.58 11.58
C LEU A 485 13.10 22.24 12.10
N LEU A 486 14.03 22.24 13.05
CA LEU A 486 14.64 21.01 13.57
C LEU A 486 13.68 20.27 14.50
N PHE A 487 13.25 20.89 15.57
CA PHE A 487 12.45 20.20 16.60
C PHE A 487 10.98 20.04 16.18
N GLY A 488 10.42 20.99 15.44
CA GLY A 488 9.12 20.84 14.81
C GLY A 488 9.10 19.68 13.82
N GLY A 489 10.16 19.52 13.04
CA GLY A 489 10.35 18.38 12.14
C GLY A 489 10.54 17.07 12.88
N LEU A 490 11.40 17.01 13.88
CA LEU A 490 11.67 15.79 14.64
C LEU A 490 10.47 15.36 15.47
N LEU A 491 9.94 16.24 16.32
CA LEU A 491 8.85 15.88 17.23
C LEU A 491 7.51 15.76 16.50
N GLY A 492 7.25 16.58 15.49
CA GLY A 492 6.09 16.43 14.63
C GLY A 492 6.11 15.14 13.80
N GLY A 493 7.29 14.67 13.41
CA GLY A 493 7.44 13.40 12.69
C GLY A 493 7.35 12.16 13.59
N VAL A 494 7.56 12.30 14.90
CA VAL A 494 7.35 11.23 15.90
C VAL A 494 5.88 11.15 16.31
N LEU A 495 5.21 12.30 16.43
CA LEU A 495 3.78 12.38 16.78
C LEU A 495 2.90 11.83 15.66
#